data_6c895cc48ae329d6c4953a458314d754
#
_entry.id   6c895cc48ae329d6c4953a458314d754
#
_cell.length_a   1.000
_cell.length_b   1.000
_cell.length_c   1.000
_cell.angle_alpha   90.00
_cell.angle_beta   90.00
_cell.angle_gamma   90.00
#
_symmetry.space_group_name_H-M   'P 1'
#
loop_
_entity.id
_entity.type
_entity.pdbx_description
1 polymer ?
#
loop_
_entity_poly.entity_id
_entity_poly.type
_entity_poly.pdbx_seq_one_letter_code
_entity_poly.pdbx_strand_id
1 'polypeptide(L)'
;RGYFQGMGNMIPTAISQIFEQIVNAVVSVIAAYELTVYGVSISKMSKLGESAGPAYGAAGGTLGTLTGAIAALIIVVIVFWNSYGNIKKPIRKDKTKVEDSYATITKVIIFTITPVLISSTIYNISNLLDNPIYGNIVTGIFDVSSKTRAELWGVYSAKYRVLTTMPIAIASSLSTAIVPAMVRSYIAKDK
;
A
#
# COMPACT_ATOMS: atom_id res chain seq x y z
N ARG A 1 0.30 3.98 -12.79
CA ARG A 1 -0.79 4.80 -12.17
C ARG A 1 -0.46 6.29 -12.26
N GLY A 2 0.70 6.72 -11.77
CA GLY A 2 1.07 8.14 -11.73
C GLY A 2 0.97 8.87 -13.08
N TYR A 3 1.27 8.21 -14.18
CA TYR A 3 1.08 8.77 -15.52
C TYR A 3 -0.37 9.19 -15.78
N PHE A 4 -1.34 8.30 -15.54
CA PHE A 4 -2.75 8.61 -15.74
C PHE A 4 -3.27 9.68 -14.78
N GLN A 5 -2.80 9.67 -13.53
CA GLN A 5 -3.11 10.70 -12.55
C GLN A 5 -2.58 12.07 -12.97
N GLY A 6 -1.33 12.13 -13.46
CA GLY A 6 -0.73 13.35 -13.98
C GLY A 6 -1.48 13.92 -15.20
N MET A 7 -2.03 13.02 -16.05
CA MET A 7 -2.92 13.42 -17.15
C MET A 7 -4.33 13.78 -16.66
N GLY A 8 -4.59 13.68 -15.37
CA GLY A 8 -5.87 13.97 -14.71
C GLY A 8 -6.96 12.93 -14.95
N ASN A 9 -6.60 11.73 -15.39
CA ASN A 9 -7.52 10.61 -15.52
C ASN A 9 -7.33 9.64 -14.35
N MET A 10 -8.23 9.67 -13.38
CA MET A 10 -8.17 8.83 -12.19
C MET A 10 -8.80 7.44 -12.38
N ILE A 11 -9.56 7.22 -13.47
CA ILE A 11 -10.32 5.99 -13.70
C ILE A 11 -9.42 4.75 -13.76
N PRO A 12 -8.30 4.72 -14.52
CA PRO A 12 -7.42 3.55 -14.55
C PRO A 12 -6.81 3.21 -13.19
N THR A 13 -6.50 4.24 -12.40
CA THR A 13 -5.98 4.07 -11.05
C THR A 13 -7.05 3.45 -10.13
N ALA A 14 -8.27 3.99 -10.13
CA ALA A 14 -9.37 3.49 -9.30
C ALA A 14 -9.69 2.03 -9.64
N ILE A 15 -9.85 1.70 -10.93
CA ILE A 15 -10.13 0.32 -11.36
C ILE A 15 -9.02 -0.62 -10.90
N SER A 16 -7.75 -0.28 -11.14
CA SER A 16 -6.63 -1.13 -10.73
C SER A 16 -6.57 -1.34 -9.22
N GLN A 17 -6.92 -0.33 -8.41
CA GLN A 17 -6.97 -0.44 -6.95
C GLN A 17 -8.11 -1.35 -6.47
N ILE A 18 -9.29 -1.25 -7.07
CA ILE A 18 -10.42 -2.13 -6.74
C ILE A 18 -10.05 -3.59 -7.00
N PHE A 19 -9.50 -3.89 -8.17
CA PHE A 19 -9.06 -5.26 -8.50
C PHE A 19 -7.94 -5.74 -7.58
N GLU A 20 -6.97 -4.87 -7.26
CA GLU A 20 -5.92 -5.17 -6.29
C GLU A 20 -6.50 -5.61 -4.95
N GLN A 21 -7.47 -4.87 -4.42
CA GLN A 21 -8.09 -5.19 -3.13
C GLN A 21 -8.93 -6.47 -3.18
N ILE A 22 -9.68 -6.70 -4.26
CA ILE A 22 -10.45 -7.92 -4.43
C ILE A 22 -9.52 -9.14 -4.46
N VAL A 23 -8.48 -9.11 -5.31
CA VAL A 23 -7.52 -10.21 -5.42
C VAL A 23 -6.77 -10.41 -4.11
N ASN A 24 -6.32 -9.33 -3.49
CA ASN A 24 -5.66 -9.37 -2.18
C ASN A 24 -6.57 -10.03 -1.13
N ALA A 25 -7.81 -9.61 -1.00
CA ALA A 25 -8.74 -10.16 -0.01
C ALA A 25 -8.98 -11.66 -0.22
N VAL A 26 -9.27 -12.08 -1.46
CA VAL A 26 -9.54 -13.49 -1.77
C VAL A 26 -8.30 -14.36 -1.55
N VAL A 27 -7.16 -13.94 -2.11
CA VAL A 27 -5.93 -14.74 -2.02
C VAL A 27 -5.38 -14.75 -0.59
N SER A 28 -5.42 -13.63 0.15
CA SER A 28 -4.98 -13.59 1.55
C SER A 28 -5.75 -14.58 2.42
N VAL A 29 -7.08 -14.64 2.29
CA VAL A 29 -7.90 -15.55 3.10
C VAL A 29 -7.60 -17.00 2.76
N ILE A 30 -7.58 -17.35 1.48
CA ILE A 30 -7.32 -18.72 1.03
C ILE A 30 -5.90 -19.14 1.41
N ALA A 31 -4.89 -18.34 1.07
CA ALA A 31 -3.49 -18.67 1.35
C ALA A 31 -3.20 -18.71 2.87
N ALA A 32 -3.78 -17.81 3.66
CA ALA A 32 -3.63 -17.85 5.11
C ALA A 32 -4.23 -19.12 5.70
N TYR A 33 -5.41 -19.56 5.23
CA TYR A 33 -6.04 -20.79 5.68
C TYR A 33 -5.20 -22.03 5.33
N GLU A 34 -4.87 -22.19 4.05
CA GLU A 34 -4.11 -23.34 3.56
C GLU A 34 -2.72 -23.43 4.21
N LEU A 35 -2.01 -22.31 4.30
CA LEU A 35 -0.70 -22.30 4.92
C LEU A 35 -0.77 -22.49 6.44
N THR A 36 -1.82 -22.04 7.11
CA THR A 36 -2.01 -22.36 8.54
C THR A 36 -2.19 -23.86 8.75
N VAL A 37 -3.05 -24.51 7.95
CA VAL A 37 -3.27 -25.96 8.01
C VAL A 37 -1.97 -26.72 7.74
N TYR A 38 -1.23 -26.30 6.73
CA TYR A 38 0.08 -26.86 6.40
C TYR A 38 1.09 -26.67 7.53
N GLY A 39 1.19 -25.48 8.11
CA GLY A 39 2.07 -25.17 9.25
C GLY A 39 1.76 -25.99 10.49
N VAL A 40 0.47 -26.24 10.78
CA VAL A 40 0.05 -27.11 11.87
C VAL A 40 0.43 -28.57 11.60
N SER A 41 0.31 -29.04 10.36
CA SER A 41 0.70 -30.40 9.99
C SER A 41 2.20 -30.64 10.15
N ILE A 42 3.02 -29.69 9.72
CA ILE A 42 4.48 -29.73 9.90
C ILE A 42 4.87 -29.67 11.39
N SER A 43 4.21 -28.83 12.16
CA SER A 43 4.45 -28.72 13.61
C SER A 43 4.29 -30.06 14.32
N LYS A 44 3.33 -30.88 13.88
CA LYS A 44 3.11 -32.23 14.42
C LYS A 44 4.17 -33.23 14.00
N MET A 45 4.77 -33.07 12.83
CA MET A 45 5.77 -33.96 12.25
C MET A 45 7.21 -33.58 12.61
N SER A 46 7.49 -32.32 12.79
CA SER A 46 8.79 -31.78 13.16
C SER A 46 8.64 -30.99 14.47
N LYS A 47 9.65 -31.01 15.34
CA LYS A 47 9.68 -30.31 16.64
C LYS A 47 9.68 -28.77 16.52
N LEU A 48 8.99 -28.23 15.53
CA LEU A 48 8.88 -26.80 15.20
C LEU A 48 7.85 -26.06 16.05
N GLY A 49 7.53 -26.47 17.25
CA GLY A 49 6.71 -25.75 18.20
C GLY A 49 5.31 -25.31 17.70
N GLU A 50 4.41 -25.00 18.62
CA GLU A 50 3.02 -24.60 18.35
C GLU A 50 2.89 -23.29 17.53
N SER A 51 3.95 -22.50 17.38
CA SER A 51 3.94 -21.23 16.65
C SER A 51 4.04 -21.37 15.12
N ALA A 52 4.32 -22.56 14.58
CA ALA A 52 4.46 -22.77 13.15
C ALA A 52 3.16 -22.47 12.38
N GLY A 53 2.01 -22.95 12.87
CA GLY A 53 0.72 -22.67 12.23
C GLY A 53 0.44 -21.18 12.03
N PRO A 54 0.43 -20.35 13.08
CA PRO A 54 0.25 -18.91 12.95
C PRO A 54 1.29 -18.22 12.07
N ALA A 55 2.57 -18.65 12.11
CA ALA A 55 3.63 -18.07 11.28
C ALA A 55 3.39 -18.33 9.78
N TYR A 56 3.04 -19.55 9.41
CA TYR A 56 2.67 -19.90 8.03
C TYR A 56 1.39 -19.17 7.58
N GLY A 57 0.41 -19.03 8.46
CA GLY A 57 -0.80 -18.26 8.19
C GLY A 57 -0.51 -16.79 7.92
N ALA A 58 0.37 -16.17 8.70
CA ALA A 58 0.80 -14.80 8.46
C ALA A 58 1.54 -14.66 7.11
N ALA A 59 2.41 -15.62 6.76
CA ALA A 59 3.05 -15.67 5.45
C ALA A 59 2.01 -15.77 4.31
N GLY A 60 0.96 -16.59 4.49
CA GLY A 60 -0.15 -16.67 3.54
C GLY A 60 -0.87 -15.35 3.33
N GLY A 61 -1.13 -14.62 4.42
CA GLY A 61 -1.74 -13.28 4.33
C GLY A 61 -0.91 -12.30 3.49
N THR A 62 0.42 -12.35 3.57
CA THR A 62 1.29 -11.48 2.77
C THR A 62 1.31 -11.84 1.28
N LEU A 63 1.07 -13.12 0.92
CA LEU A 63 0.96 -13.55 -0.48
C LEU A 63 -0.20 -12.86 -1.21
N GLY A 64 -1.31 -12.60 -0.52
CA GLY A 64 -2.42 -11.84 -1.08
C GLY A 64 -2.02 -10.44 -1.51
N THR A 65 -1.21 -9.75 -0.71
CA THR A 65 -0.71 -8.41 -1.07
C THR A 65 0.15 -8.45 -2.33
N LEU A 66 1.05 -9.45 -2.45
CA LEU A 66 1.89 -9.62 -3.63
C LEU A 66 1.04 -9.90 -4.89
N THR A 67 0.12 -10.85 -4.80
CA THR A 67 -0.73 -11.23 -5.94
C THR A 67 -1.69 -10.11 -6.33
N GLY A 68 -2.22 -9.35 -5.36
CA GLY A 68 -3.02 -8.15 -5.61
C GLY A 68 -2.23 -7.09 -6.38
N ALA A 69 -0.99 -6.82 -5.98
CA ALA A 69 -0.12 -5.87 -6.66
C ALA A 69 0.20 -6.31 -8.11
N ILE A 70 0.44 -7.60 -8.33
CA ILE A 70 0.65 -8.16 -9.68
C ILE A 70 -0.61 -8.00 -10.54
N ALA A 71 -1.79 -8.31 -10.01
CA ALA A 71 -3.05 -8.14 -10.73
C ALA A 71 -3.29 -6.67 -11.12
N ALA A 72 -3.03 -5.75 -10.20
CA ALA A 72 -3.11 -4.33 -10.46
C ALA A 72 -2.12 -3.85 -11.54
N LEU A 73 -0.89 -4.38 -11.53
CA LEU A 73 0.10 -4.07 -12.56
C LEU A 73 -0.38 -4.53 -13.94
N ILE A 74 -0.90 -5.75 -14.03
CA ILE A 74 -1.44 -6.29 -15.29
C ILE A 74 -2.54 -5.39 -15.85
N ILE A 75 -3.48 -4.97 -15.02
CA ILE A 75 -4.57 -4.08 -15.44
C ILE A 75 -4.05 -2.75 -15.95
N VAL A 76 -3.11 -2.12 -15.21
CA VAL A 76 -2.52 -0.83 -15.63
C VAL A 76 -1.77 -0.97 -16.95
N VAL A 77 -1.06 -2.08 -17.17
CA VAL A 77 -0.35 -2.35 -18.42
C VAL A 77 -1.34 -2.54 -19.60
N ILE A 78 -2.43 -3.27 -19.40
CA ILE A 78 -3.47 -3.45 -20.41
C ILE A 78 -4.09 -2.10 -20.79
N VAL A 79 -4.46 -1.28 -19.79
CA VAL A 79 -5.03 0.06 -20.02
C VAL A 79 -4.03 0.97 -20.71
N PHE A 80 -2.75 0.91 -20.33
CA PHE A 80 -1.70 1.67 -20.99
C PHE A 80 -1.55 1.28 -22.46
N TRP A 81 -1.55 -0.01 -22.77
CA TRP A 81 -1.45 -0.50 -24.16
C TRP A 81 -2.64 -0.06 -25.01
N ASN A 82 -3.86 -0.19 -24.49
CA ASN A 82 -5.06 0.30 -25.17
C ASN A 82 -5.05 1.82 -25.40
N SER A 83 -4.45 2.58 -24.48
CA SER A 83 -4.36 4.04 -24.55
C SER A 83 -3.14 4.52 -25.35
N TYR A 84 -2.21 3.63 -25.69
CA TYR A 84 -0.91 4.00 -26.29
C TYR A 84 -1.05 4.81 -27.57
N GLY A 85 -1.99 4.46 -28.43
CA GLY A 85 -2.29 5.20 -29.66
C GLY A 85 -2.72 6.65 -29.41
N ASN A 86 -3.48 6.88 -28.36
CA ASN A 86 -3.92 8.22 -27.96
C ASN A 86 -2.82 9.02 -27.28
N ILE A 87 -1.90 8.34 -26.59
CA ILE A 87 -0.73 8.95 -25.96
C ILE A 87 0.28 9.43 -27.02
N LYS A 88 0.49 8.62 -28.05
CA LYS A 88 1.46 8.89 -29.11
C LYS A 88 1.03 10.05 -30.04
N LYS A 89 -0.28 10.27 -30.21
CA LYS A 89 -0.81 11.34 -31.08
C LYS A 89 -0.39 12.76 -30.67
N PRO A 90 -0.55 13.18 -29.38
CA PRO A 90 -0.09 14.48 -28.93
C PRO A 90 1.43 14.64 -29.04
N ILE A 91 2.20 13.62 -28.67
CA ILE A 91 3.67 13.64 -28.73
C ILE A 91 4.14 13.86 -30.17
N ARG A 92 3.49 13.23 -31.17
CA ARG A 92 3.81 13.38 -32.60
C ARG A 92 3.42 14.75 -33.16
N LYS A 93 2.45 15.43 -32.52
CA LYS A 93 2.00 16.78 -32.92
C LYS A 93 2.73 17.89 -32.17
N ASP A 94 3.49 17.54 -31.17
CA ASP A 94 4.25 18.51 -30.39
C ASP A 94 5.37 19.10 -31.25
N LYS A 95 5.32 20.43 -31.42
CA LYS A 95 6.30 21.24 -32.14
C LYS A 95 7.12 22.10 -31.18
N THR A 96 7.01 21.92 -29.89
CA THR A 96 7.77 22.64 -28.88
C THR A 96 9.25 22.32 -29.04
N LYS A 97 10.06 23.36 -29.28
CA LYS A 97 11.52 23.22 -29.41
C LYS A 97 12.25 23.27 -28.06
N VAL A 98 11.52 23.53 -26.99
CA VAL A 98 12.11 23.64 -25.65
C VAL A 98 11.94 22.28 -24.94
N GLU A 99 13.03 21.55 -24.88
CA GLU A 99 13.11 20.31 -24.10
C GLU A 99 13.71 20.61 -22.74
N ASP A 100 13.00 20.25 -21.68
CA ASP A 100 13.56 20.32 -20.34
C ASP A 100 14.70 19.31 -20.18
N SER A 101 15.84 19.78 -19.66
CA SER A 101 16.95 18.88 -19.37
C SER A 101 16.55 17.82 -18.36
N TYR A 102 17.00 16.58 -18.56
CA TYR A 102 16.80 15.49 -17.57
C TYR A 102 17.23 15.90 -16.16
N ALA A 103 18.30 16.71 -16.03
CA ALA A 103 18.73 17.20 -14.74
C ALA A 103 17.69 18.11 -14.08
N THR A 104 17.04 18.98 -14.86
CA THR A 104 15.96 19.86 -14.37
C THR A 104 14.75 19.04 -13.92
N ILE A 105 14.33 18.06 -14.73
CA ILE A 105 13.21 17.16 -14.41
C ILE A 105 13.51 16.39 -13.13
N THR A 106 14.68 15.78 -13.02
CA THR A 106 15.11 15.03 -11.83
C THR A 106 15.14 15.92 -10.58
N LYS A 107 15.66 17.13 -10.70
CA LYS A 107 15.69 18.10 -9.60
C LYS A 107 14.28 18.43 -9.10
N VAL A 108 13.35 18.72 -10.00
CA VAL A 108 11.95 19.02 -9.65
C VAL A 108 11.31 17.81 -8.95
N ILE A 109 11.51 16.60 -9.47
CA ILE A 109 10.99 15.36 -8.88
C ILE A 109 11.53 15.18 -7.45
N ILE A 110 12.84 15.28 -7.24
CA ILE A 110 13.46 15.11 -5.92
C ILE A 110 12.92 16.16 -4.94
N PHE A 111 12.90 17.44 -5.31
CA PHE A 111 12.40 18.50 -4.43
C PHE A 111 10.92 18.34 -4.08
N THR A 112 10.11 17.80 -4.99
CA THR A 112 8.68 17.55 -4.75
C THR A 112 8.44 16.33 -3.87
N ILE A 113 9.23 15.26 -4.06
CA ILE A 113 9.03 13.99 -3.34
C ILE A 113 9.63 14.04 -1.94
N THR A 114 10.75 14.75 -1.74
CA THR A 114 11.48 14.76 -0.45
C THR A 114 10.60 15.15 0.75
N PRO A 115 9.81 16.23 0.73
CA PRO A 115 8.94 16.57 1.86
C PRO A 115 7.90 15.48 2.16
N VAL A 116 7.35 14.85 1.12
CA VAL A 116 6.37 13.77 1.26
C VAL A 116 7.01 12.52 1.86
N LEU A 117 8.23 12.18 1.43
CA LEU A 117 8.99 11.05 1.99
C LEU A 117 9.32 11.29 3.46
N ILE A 118 9.79 12.48 3.82
CA ILE A 118 10.10 12.82 5.22
C ILE A 118 8.84 12.69 6.09
N SER A 119 7.74 13.27 5.66
CA SER A 119 6.47 13.18 6.37
C SER A 119 6.00 11.74 6.56
N SER A 120 6.03 10.95 5.49
CA SER A 120 5.66 9.54 5.54
C SER A 120 6.60 8.71 6.41
N THR A 121 7.90 9.02 6.41
CA THR A 121 8.90 8.33 7.24
C THR A 121 8.65 8.61 8.72
N ILE A 122 8.42 9.86 9.10
CA ILE A 122 8.11 10.24 10.48
C ILE A 122 6.85 9.51 10.97
N TYR A 123 5.79 9.49 10.16
CA TYR A 123 4.56 8.77 10.49
C TYR A 123 4.78 7.26 10.66
N ASN A 124 5.60 6.65 9.81
CA ASN A 124 5.87 5.21 9.88
C ASN A 124 6.86 4.81 10.99
N ILE A 125 7.76 5.70 11.41
CA ILE A 125 8.66 5.45 12.54
C ILE A 125 7.86 5.18 13.82
N SER A 126 6.79 5.95 14.08
CA SER A 126 5.92 5.70 15.23
C SER A 126 5.39 4.26 15.23
N ASN A 127 4.90 3.79 14.08
CA ASN A 127 4.40 2.42 13.94
C ASN A 127 5.46 1.34 14.17
N LEU A 128 6.71 1.61 13.79
CA LEU A 128 7.83 0.68 14.01
C LEU A 128 8.22 0.62 15.48
N LEU A 129 8.13 1.73 16.21
CA LEU A 129 8.49 1.82 17.62
C LEU A 129 7.41 1.29 18.55
N ASP A 130 6.14 1.39 18.17
CA ASP A 130 5.00 0.98 19.02
C ASP A 130 5.10 -0.47 19.48
N ASN A 131 5.45 -1.40 18.60
CA ASN A 131 5.54 -2.83 18.94
C ASN A 131 6.68 -3.17 19.91
N PRO A 132 7.94 -2.75 19.68
CA PRO A 132 9.02 -2.95 20.65
C PRO A 132 8.77 -2.27 22.00
N ILE A 133 8.26 -1.03 22.00
CA ILE A 133 7.95 -0.31 23.22
C ILE A 133 6.88 -1.04 24.02
N TYR A 134 5.76 -1.39 23.37
CA TYR A 134 4.70 -2.18 23.99
C TYR A 134 5.25 -3.51 24.54
N GLY A 135 6.05 -4.21 23.73
CA GLY A 135 6.65 -5.48 24.13
C GLY A 135 7.50 -5.37 25.38
N ASN A 136 8.38 -4.38 25.45
CA ASN A 136 9.27 -4.17 26.59
C ASN A 136 8.51 -3.76 27.87
N ILE A 137 7.49 -2.91 27.73
CA ILE A 137 6.68 -2.48 28.88
C ILE A 137 5.86 -3.65 29.41
N VAL A 138 5.18 -4.39 28.55
CA VAL A 138 4.25 -5.46 29.00
C VAL A 138 5.02 -6.64 29.61
N THR A 139 6.16 -7.01 29.03
CA THR A 139 6.99 -8.10 29.61
C THR A 139 7.80 -7.65 30.81
N GLY A 140 8.30 -6.39 30.83
CA GLY A 140 9.16 -5.90 31.91
C GLY A 140 8.41 -5.46 33.16
N ILE A 141 7.19 -4.91 33.03
CA ILE A 141 6.42 -4.36 34.15
C ILE A 141 5.34 -5.33 34.64
N PHE A 142 4.68 -6.03 33.71
CA PHE A 142 3.52 -6.86 34.03
C PHE A 142 3.81 -8.37 34.05
N ASP A 143 5.06 -8.78 33.78
CA ASP A 143 5.52 -10.18 33.75
C ASP A 143 4.60 -11.12 32.94
N VAL A 144 4.12 -10.61 31.81
CA VAL A 144 3.18 -11.32 30.93
C VAL A 144 3.94 -12.23 29.97
N SER A 145 3.46 -13.45 29.78
CA SER A 145 4.07 -14.41 28.87
C SER A 145 4.12 -13.86 27.43
N SER A 146 5.14 -14.26 26.66
CA SER A 146 5.29 -13.85 25.25
C SER A 146 4.07 -14.21 24.39
N LYS A 147 3.36 -15.30 24.71
CA LYS A 147 2.14 -15.72 24.02
C LYS A 147 1.00 -14.73 24.29
N THR A 148 0.72 -14.42 25.54
CA THR A 148 -0.33 -13.46 25.93
C THR A 148 -0.04 -12.06 25.40
N ARG A 149 1.23 -11.63 25.40
CA ARG A 149 1.66 -10.36 24.80
C ARG A 149 1.30 -10.33 23.29
N ALA A 150 1.60 -11.40 22.56
CA ALA A 150 1.31 -11.47 21.13
C ALA A 150 -0.20 -11.47 20.85
N GLU A 151 -0.98 -12.15 21.65
CA GLU A 151 -2.45 -12.17 21.56
C GLU A 151 -3.05 -10.78 21.79
N LEU A 152 -2.64 -10.07 22.84
CA LEU A 152 -3.09 -8.73 23.15
C LEU A 152 -2.70 -7.72 22.05
N TRP A 153 -1.46 -7.82 21.54
CA TRP A 153 -1.02 -7.00 20.40
C TRP A 153 -1.82 -7.29 19.13
N GLY A 154 -2.15 -8.56 18.89
CA GLY A 154 -3.00 -8.98 17.78
C GLY A 154 -4.40 -8.38 17.88
N VAL A 155 -5.03 -8.40 19.05
CA VAL A 155 -6.34 -7.76 19.28
C VAL A 155 -6.28 -6.25 19.04
N TYR A 156 -5.25 -5.59 19.58
CA TYR A 156 -5.05 -4.16 19.37
C TYR A 156 -4.89 -3.81 17.88
N SER A 157 -3.97 -4.47 17.19
CA SER A 157 -3.64 -4.17 15.79
C SER A 157 -4.74 -4.57 14.82
N ALA A 158 -5.41 -5.71 15.03
CA ALA A 158 -6.41 -6.23 14.09
C ALA A 158 -7.81 -5.65 14.31
N LYS A 159 -8.16 -5.26 15.54
CA LYS A 159 -9.50 -4.75 15.84
C LYS A 159 -9.51 -3.25 16.07
N TYR A 160 -8.83 -2.78 17.12
CA TYR A 160 -8.88 -1.38 17.51
C TYR A 160 -8.28 -0.46 16.45
N ARG A 161 -7.06 -0.76 16.02
CA ARG A 161 -6.34 0.08 15.05
C ARG A 161 -7.04 0.16 13.69
N VAL A 162 -7.61 -0.93 13.21
CA VAL A 162 -8.36 -0.94 11.93
C VAL A 162 -9.56 -0.01 12.03
N LEU A 163 -10.33 -0.08 13.10
CA LEU A 163 -11.51 0.78 13.29
C LEU A 163 -11.15 2.26 13.41
N THR A 164 -10.09 2.59 14.14
CA THR A 164 -9.67 3.98 14.33
C THR A 164 -9.03 4.59 13.07
N THR A 165 -8.40 3.80 12.22
CA THR A 165 -7.79 4.29 10.97
C THR A 165 -8.76 4.38 9.81
N MET A 166 -9.94 3.74 9.86
CA MET A 166 -10.96 3.81 8.80
C MET A 166 -11.35 5.25 8.41
N PRO A 167 -11.70 6.14 9.35
CA PRO A 167 -12.06 7.53 8.99
C PRO A 167 -10.90 8.27 8.32
N ILE A 168 -9.66 8.02 8.77
CA ILE A 168 -8.45 8.62 8.20
C ILE A 168 -8.24 8.12 6.75
N ALA A 169 -8.46 6.84 6.49
CA ALA A 169 -8.33 6.27 5.15
C ALA A 169 -9.35 6.87 4.18
N ILE A 170 -10.60 7.09 4.62
CA ILE A 170 -11.64 7.75 3.82
C ILE A 170 -11.25 9.18 3.50
N ALA A 171 -10.83 9.96 4.51
CA ALA A 171 -10.39 11.34 4.33
C ALA A 171 -9.19 11.46 3.38
N SER A 172 -8.21 10.56 3.53
CA SER A 172 -7.02 10.51 2.66
C SER A 172 -7.37 10.17 1.22
N SER A 173 -8.30 9.26 0.98
CA SER A 173 -8.73 8.90 -0.38
C SER A 173 -9.47 10.06 -1.06
N LEU A 174 -10.33 10.78 -0.34
CA LEU A 174 -10.98 11.98 -0.84
C LEU A 174 -9.97 13.08 -1.17
N SER A 175 -9.01 13.34 -0.27
CA SER A 175 -7.94 14.31 -0.51
C SER A 175 -7.16 13.98 -1.78
N THR A 176 -6.75 12.73 -1.96
CA THR A 176 -6.01 12.30 -3.14
C THR A 176 -6.81 12.48 -4.44
N ALA A 177 -8.12 12.25 -4.41
CA ALA A 177 -8.99 12.42 -5.56
C ALA A 177 -9.17 13.91 -5.96
N ILE A 178 -9.16 14.82 -4.99
CA ILE A 178 -9.39 16.25 -5.21
C ILE A 178 -8.13 16.96 -5.74
N VAL A 179 -6.93 16.55 -5.35
CA VAL A 179 -5.66 17.22 -5.70
C VAL A 179 -5.52 17.51 -7.20
N PRO A 180 -5.73 16.59 -8.15
CA PRO A 180 -5.59 16.89 -9.57
C PRO A 180 -6.58 17.95 -10.07
N ALA A 181 -7.79 17.97 -9.53
CA ALA A 181 -8.80 18.99 -9.88
C ALA A 181 -8.40 20.37 -9.35
N MET A 182 -7.95 20.44 -8.09
CA MET A 182 -7.47 21.69 -7.48
C MET A 182 -6.27 22.27 -8.24
N VAL A 183 -5.30 21.44 -8.61
CA VAL A 183 -4.12 21.88 -9.36
C VAL A 183 -4.52 22.45 -10.73
N ARG A 184 -5.46 21.83 -11.42
CA ARG A 184 -5.96 22.35 -12.70
C ARG A 184 -6.64 23.70 -12.55
N SER A 185 -7.57 23.82 -11.58
CA SER A 185 -8.27 25.08 -11.32
C SER A 185 -7.29 26.19 -10.92
N TYR A 186 -6.30 25.86 -10.12
CA TYR A 186 -5.25 26.82 -9.74
C TYR A 186 -4.43 27.31 -10.95
N ILE A 187 -4.01 26.40 -11.84
CA ILE A 187 -3.26 26.73 -13.05
C ILE A 187 -4.13 27.52 -14.04
N ALA A 188 -5.41 27.18 -14.19
CA ALA A 188 -6.36 27.88 -15.02
C ALA A 188 -6.76 29.26 -14.47
N LYS A 189 -6.32 29.62 -13.23
CA LYS A 189 -6.76 30.82 -12.51
C LYS A 189 -8.27 30.93 -12.40
N ASP A 190 -8.98 29.80 -12.44
CA ASP A 190 -10.40 29.72 -12.16
C ASP A 190 -10.62 29.93 -10.63
N LYS A 191 -11.41 30.95 -10.31
CA LYS A 191 -11.78 31.27 -8.91
C LYS A 191 -13.05 30.56 -8.52
#